data_32f2bd0c1a782227819070be4b172d93
#
_entry.id   32f2bd0c1a782227819070be4b172d93
#
_cell.length_a   1.000
_cell.length_b   1.000
_cell.length_c   1.000
_cell.angle_alpha   90.00
_cell.angle_beta   90.00
_cell.angle_gamma   90.00
#
_symmetry.space_group_name_H-M   'P 1'
#
loop_
_entity.id
_entity.type
_entity.pdbx_description
1 polymer ?
#
loop_
_entity_poly.entity_id
_entity_poly.type
_entity_poly.pdbx_seq_one_letter_code
_entity_poly.pdbx_strand_id
1 'polypeptide(L)'
;RQRQMCIRDRYKGLEVAKADTTVTDEEVEAELKKEQEKNARTINVEDRPAADGDTVTLDFEGSVDGVPFDGGAGKDYPLTLGSHSFIPGFEEQLVGAALEEEKEVNVTFPEDYQAEELAGKAAVFKCTIHKIEAKELPALDDDFAKDVSEFDTLDEYKKEIKDNLTKKKEEQAKTEKENAVVDKAVENATMEIPEAMIDTQVENMVDDFARRIQSQGLSMEQYMQFTGATVDSLKEQMKPQAVKRIESRLVLEKVAEAENIQISDEKLDEELAKMAEMYKMELDKFKELVGEYEKEQMKKDLAVQEAVTLMADSAKEA
;
A
#
# COMPACT_ATOMS: atom_id res chain seq x y z
N ARG A 1 -8.31 32.22 -28.63
CA ARG A 1 -7.22 33.05 -28.01
C ARG A 1 -6.64 32.21 -26.87
N GLN A 2 -5.52 31.58 -27.17
CA GLN A 2 -4.68 30.97 -26.10
C GLN A 2 -4.26 32.10 -25.18
N ARG A 3 -4.79 32.13 -23.95
CA ARG A 3 -4.25 32.98 -22.89
C ARG A 3 -2.92 32.36 -22.47
N GLN A 4 -1.85 33.13 -22.63
CA GLN A 4 -0.50 32.75 -22.28
C GLN A 4 -0.41 32.43 -20.80
N MET A 5 -0.11 31.18 -20.50
CA MET A 5 0.34 30.74 -19.18
C MET A 5 1.71 31.40 -18.92
N CYS A 6 1.81 32.26 -17.94
CA CYS A 6 3.05 32.92 -17.57
C CYS A 6 3.80 32.07 -16.53
N ILE A 7 4.64 31.17 -17.02
CA ILE A 7 5.70 30.57 -16.21
C ILE A 7 6.94 31.46 -16.41
N ARG A 8 7.09 32.46 -15.58
CA ARG A 8 8.34 33.26 -15.52
C ARG A 8 9.27 32.59 -14.55
N ASP A 9 10.38 31.99 -15.01
CA ASP A 9 11.60 31.60 -14.26
C ASP A 9 11.42 31.09 -12.79
N ARG A 10 10.19 30.72 -12.39
CA ARG A 10 9.82 30.36 -11.03
C ARG A 10 9.79 28.86 -10.77
N TYR A 11 10.31 28.09 -11.71
CA TYR A 11 10.39 26.62 -11.61
C TYR A 11 11.81 26.13 -11.29
N LYS A 12 12.83 27.02 -11.33
CA LYS A 12 14.22 26.71 -10.95
C LYS A 12 14.54 27.21 -9.55
N GLY A 13 15.38 26.46 -8.84
CA GLY A 13 15.83 26.84 -7.50
C GLY A 13 14.73 26.87 -6.45
N LEU A 14 13.68 26.04 -6.62
CA LEU A 14 12.63 25.88 -5.64
C LEU A 14 13.20 25.26 -4.35
N GLU A 15 12.77 25.75 -3.21
CA GLU A 15 13.18 25.20 -1.92
C GLU A 15 12.27 24.02 -1.55
N VAL A 16 12.86 22.86 -1.31
CA VAL A 16 12.13 21.65 -0.90
C VAL A 16 12.76 21.06 0.35
N ALA A 17 11.97 20.41 1.18
CA ALA A 17 12.49 19.74 2.36
C ALA A 17 13.45 18.62 1.95
N LYS A 18 14.55 18.50 2.69
CA LYS A 18 15.48 17.38 2.51
C LYS A 18 14.88 16.14 3.17
N ALA A 19 14.72 15.08 2.39
CA ALA A 19 14.30 13.80 2.91
C ALA A 19 15.46 13.08 3.63
N ASP A 20 15.16 12.42 4.73
CA ASP A 20 16.12 11.55 5.43
C ASP A 20 16.09 10.15 4.81
N THR A 21 17.18 9.78 4.14
CA THR A 21 17.36 8.46 3.52
C THR A 21 18.20 7.51 4.38
N THR A 22 18.53 7.92 5.60
CA THR A 22 19.34 7.11 6.52
C THR A 22 18.56 5.86 6.93
N VAL A 23 19.17 4.70 6.80
CA VAL A 23 18.64 3.43 7.29
C VAL A 23 19.29 3.10 8.63
N THR A 24 18.47 2.99 9.67
CA THR A 24 18.94 2.62 11.00
C THR A 24 19.09 1.11 11.15
N ASP A 25 19.88 0.67 12.11
CA ASP A 25 20.04 -0.76 12.37
C ASP A 25 18.74 -1.36 12.93
N GLU A 26 17.92 -0.57 13.64
CA GLU A 26 16.59 -0.98 14.12
C GLU A 26 15.64 -1.29 12.94
N GLU A 27 15.72 -0.55 11.83
CA GLU A 27 14.91 -0.83 10.65
C GLU A 27 15.33 -2.12 9.96
N VAL A 28 16.63 -2.41 9.94
CA VAL A 28 17.18 -3.67 9.42
C VAL A 28 16.72 -4.84 10.29
N GLU A 29 16.79 -4.69 11.62
CA GLU A 29 16.33 -5.71 12.56
C GLU A 29 14.82 -5.93 12.47
N ALA A 30 14.04 -4.87 12.27
CA ALA A 30 12.59 -4.98 12.09
C ALA A 30 12.22 -5.75 10.81
N GLU A 31 12.95 -5.53 9.72
CA GLU A 31 12.72 -6.26 8.46
C GLU A 31 13.16 -7.73 8.59
N LEU A 32 14.29 -7.96 9.22
CA LEU A 32 14.78 -9.31 9.54
C LEU A 32 13.78 -10.08 10.42
N LYS A 33 13.19 -9.41 11.39
CA LYS A 33 12.17 -10.00 12.27
C LYS A 33 10.90 -10.35 11.51
N LYS A 34 10.46 -9.52 10.58
CA LYS A 34 9.32 -9.85 9.72
C LYS A 34 9.58 -11.11 8.88
N GLU A 35 10.80 -11.24 8.36
CA GLU A 35 11.18 -12.41 7.58
C GLU A 35 11.27 -13.65 8.47
N GLN A 36 11.78 -13.51 9.69
CA GLN A 36 11.77 -14.56 10.71
C GLN A 36 10.34 -15.03 11.04
N GLU A 37 9.41 -14.10 11.21
CA GLU A 37 7.99 -14.39 11.49
C GLU A 37 7.28 -15.10 10.33
N LYS A 38 7.62 -14.76 9.08
CA LYS A 38 7.09 -15.46 7.89
C LYS A 38 7.58 -16.92 7.81
N ASN A 39 8.79 -17.17 8.28
CA ASN A 39 9.40 -18.49 8.29
C ASN A 39 9.24 -19.23 9.62
N ALA A 40 8.37 -18.72 10.51
CA ALA A 40 8.02 -19.39 11.75
C ALA A 40 7.37 -20.76 11.50
N ARG A 41 7.75 -21.75 12.28
CA ARG A 41 7.13 -23.08 12.26
C ARG A 41 6.00 -23.13 13.29
N THR A 42 4.90 -23.75 12.91
CA THR A 42 3.83 -24.02 13.84
C THR A 42 4.11 -25.35 14.55
N ILE A 43 4.23 -25.33 15.85
CA ILE A 43 4.43 -26.51 16.69
C ILE A 43 3.24 -26.73 17.62
N ASN A 44 2.85 -27.98 17.82
CA ASN A 44 1.84 -28.33 18.81
C ASN A 44 2.47 -28.25 20.22
N VAL A 45 1.75 -27.63 21.13
CA VAL A 45 2.16 -27.45 22.52
C VAL A 45 1.23 -28.27 23.41
N GLU A 46 1.79 -29.27 24.08
CA GLU A 46 1.05 -30.17 25.00
C GLU A 46 1.53 -30.06 26.45
N ASP A 47 2.68 -29.45 26.66
CA ASP A 47 3.43 -29.45 27.93
C ASP A 47 3.27 -28.17 28.76
N ARG A 48 2.60 -27.16 28.22
CA ARG A 48 2.33 -25.88 28.90
C ARG A 48 0.93 -25.34 28.58
N PRO A 49 0.39 -24.47 29.46
CA PRO A 49 -0.81 -23.71 29.15
C PRO A 49 -0.62 -22.76 27.95
N ALA A 50 -1.75 -22.33 27.36
CA ALA A 50 -1.80 -21.36 26.29
C ALA A 50 -1.18 -20.03 26.72
N ALA A 51 -0.34 -19.45 25.85
CA ALA A 51 0.32 -18.16 26.06
C ALA A 51 -0.17 -17.14 25.02
N ASP A 52 0.12 -15.89 25.28
CA ASP A 52 -0.11 -14.82 24.32
C ASP A 52 0.71 -15.05 23.04
N GLY A 53 0.08 -14.89 21.88
CA GLY A 53 0.65 -15.22 20.57
C GLY A 53 0.41 -16.65 20.08
N ASP A 54 -0.04 -17.57 20.95
CA ASP A 54 -0.40 -18.94 20.55
C ASP A 54 -1.72 -18.94 19.77
N THR A 55 -1.85 -19.88 18.83
CA THR A 55 -3.12 -20.16 18.16
C THR A 55 -3.77 -21.35 18.85
N VAL A 56 -4.94 -21.13 19.45
CA VAL A 56 -5.72 -22.19 20.09
C VAL A 56 -6.88 -22.61 19.20
N THR A 57 -7.14 -23.91 19.12
CA THR A 57 -8.37 -24.43 18.56
C THR A 57 -9.32 -24.69 19.72
N LEU A 58 -10.45 -23.98 19.73
CA LEU A 58 -11.40 -24.04 20.85
C LEU A 58 -12.84 -24.20 20.40
N ASP A 59 -13.61 -24.84 21.27
CA ASP A 59 -15.07 -24.77 21.27
C ASP A 59 -15.50 -23.66 22.22
N PHE A 60 -16.49 -22.88 21.84
CA PHE A 60 -17.08 -21.89 22.72
C PHE A 60 -18.58 -21.85 22.62
N GLU A 61 -19.28 -21.63 23.74
CA GLU A 61 -20.71 -21.43 23.86
C GLU A 61 -21.00 -20.18 24.68
N GLY A 62 -21.50 -19.12 24.03
CA GLY A 62 -21.85 -17.86 24.66
C GLY A 62 -23.31 -17.78 25.09
N SER A 63 -23.52 -17.15 26.24
CA SER A 63 -24.85 -16.84 26.75
C SER A 63 -24.90 -15.45 27.36
N VAL A 64 -26.05 -14.77 27.20
CA VAL A 64 -26.38 -13.50 27.88
C VAL A 64 -27.53 -13.80 28.84
N ASP A 65 -27.36 -13.47 30.11
CA ASP A 65 -28.32 -13.80 31.19
C ASP A 65 -28.71 -15.31 31.25
N GLY A 66 -27.77 -16.19 30.84
CA GLY A 66 -27.98 -17.64 30.81
C GLY A 66 -28.73 -18.14 29.57
N VAL A 67 -29.04 -17.27 28.61
CA VAL A 67 -29.71 -17.64 27.35
C VAL A 67 -28.72 -17.63 26.21
N PRO A 68 -28.50 -18.73 25.46
CA PRO A 68 -27.68 -18.75 24.28
C PRO A 68 -28.20 -17.78 23.21
N PHE A 69 -27.31 -17.18 22.44
CA PHE A 69 -27.65 -16.24 21.37
C PHE A 69 -27.07 -16.71 20.02
N ASP A 70 -27.67 -16.24 18.92
CA ASP A 70 -27.25 -16.62 17.58
C ASP A 70 -25.84 -16.08 17.28
N GLY A 71 -24.95 -16.94 16.77
CA GLY A 71 -23.55 -16.64 16.54
C GLY A 71 -22.67 -16.71 17.79
N GLY A 72 -23.21 -17.04 18.97
CA GLY A 72 -22.48 -17.18 20.22
C GLY A 72 -21.75 -18.50 20.38
N ALA A 73 -21.93 -19.48 19.50
CA ALA A 73 -21.31 -20.80 19.61
C ALA A 73 -20.45 -21.11 18.38
N GLY A 74 -19.31 -21.76 18.60
CA GLY A 74 -18.42 -22.25 17.55
C GLY A 74 -17.71 -23.52 18.00
N LYS A 75 -17.38 -24.40 17.06
CA LYS A 75 -16.61 -25.61 17.29
C LYS A 75 -15.33 -25.59 16.46
N ASP A 76 -14.29 -26.15 17.03
CA ASP A 76 -12.98 -26.24 16.40
C ASP A 76 -12.50 -24.90 15.81
N TYR A 77 -12.82 -23.79 16.49
CA TYR A 77 -12.50 -22.45 15.99
C TYR A 77 -11.04 -22.12 16.27
N PRO A 78 -10.24 -21.77 15.23
CA PRO A 78 -8.87 -21.34 15.42
C PRO A 78 -8.83 -19.86 15.85
N LEU A 79 -8.28 -19.58 17.03
CA LEU A 79 -8.12 -18.25 17.59
C LEU A 79 -6.67 -18.01 17.98
N THR A 80 -6.06 -16.94 17.48
CA THR A 80 -4.75 -16.50 17.93
C THR A 80 -4.92 -15.55 19.12
N LEU A 81 -4.38 -15.92 20.27
CA LEU A 81 -4.45 -15.11 21.49
C LEU A 81 -3.61 -13.84 21.32
N GLY A 82 -4.19 -12.69 21.65
CA GLY A 82 -3.58 -11.37 21.41
C GLY A 82 -3.80 -10.77 20.03
N SER A 83 -4.57 -11.43 19.15
CA SER A 83 -4.95 -10.89 17.84
C SER A 83 -6.02 -9.80 17.90
N HIS A 84 -6.70 -9.67 19.03
CA HIS A 84 -7.86 -8.79 19.25
C HIS A 84 -8.98 -8.97 18.21
N SER A 85 -9.11 -10.18 17.68
CA SER A 85 -10.17 -10.55 16.73
C SER A 85 -11.50 -10.85 17.40
N PHE A 86 -11.48 -11.13 18.69
CA PHE A 86 -12.64 -11.34 19.55
C PHE A 86 -12.96 -10.11 20.41
N ILE A 87 -14.05 -10.20 21.16
CA ILE A 87 -14.49 -9.13 22.07
C ILE A 87 -13.40 -8.84 23.09
N PRO A 88 -13.13 -7.56 23.43
CA PRO A 88 -12.12 -7.20 24.41
C PRO A 88 -12.29 -7.96 25.74
N GLY A 89 -11.20 -8.50 26.26
CA GLY A 89 -11.20 -9.30 27.50
C GLY A 89 -11.47 -10.79 27.27
N PHE A 90 -11.77 -11.25 26.06
CA PHE A 90 -11.99 -12.66 25.77
C PHE A 90 -10.68 -13.44 25.64
N GLU A 91 -9.77 -12.96 24.81
CA GLU A 91 -8.49 -13.63 24.52
C GLU A 91 -7.57 -13.60 25.74
N GLU A 92 -7.54 -12.50 26.49
CA GLU A 92 -6.71 -12.33 27.68
C GLU A 92 -7.08 -13.32 28.80
N GLN A 93 -8.37 -13.67 28.92
CA GLN A 93 -8.80 -14.65 29.91
C GLN A 93 -8.47 -16.07 29.49
N LEU A 94 -8.28 -16.37 28.22
CA LEU A 94 -7.85 -17.69 27.74
C LEU A 94 -6.35 -17.93 27.89
N VAL A 95 -5.57 -16.88 28.04
CA VAL A 95 -4.14 -17.00 28.40
C VAL A 95 -4.01 -17.75 29.73
N GLY A 96 -3.17 -18.77 29.76
CA GLY A 96 -2.97 -19.64 30.92
C GLY A 96 -3.98 -20.80 31.06
N ALA A 97 -4.89 -20.98 30.11
CA ALA A 97 -5.76 -22.15 30.06
C ALA A 97 -5.01 -23.39 29.55
N ALA A 98 -5.30 -24.55 30.13
CA ALA A 98 -4.70 -25.82 29.73
C ALA A 98 -5.52 -26.50 28.62
N LEU A 99 -4.90 -27.50 27.98
CA LEU A 99 -5.60 -28.39 27.03
C LEU A 99 -6.76 -29.13 27.73
N GLU A 100 -7.89 -29.23 27.04
CA GLU A 100 -9.13 -29.90 27.52
C GLU A 100 -9.72 -29.27 28.80
N GLU A 101 -9.26 -28.07 29.16
CA GLU A 101 -9.83 -27.33 30.30
C GLU A 101 -11.07 -26.57 29.84
N GLU A 102 -12.18 -26.79 30.56
CA GLU A 102 -13.38 -25.95 30.41
C GLU A 102 -13.23 -24.68 31.23
N LYS A 103 -13.16 -23.53 30.55
CA LYS A 103 -12.97 -22.22 31.16
C LYS A 103 -14.13 -21.28 30.87
N GLU A 104 -14.64 -20.64 31.92
CA GLU A 104 -15.65 -19.60 31.76
C GLU A 104 -14.99 -18.25 31.56
N VAL A 105 -15.33 -17.61 30.44
CA VAL A 105 -14.82 -16.29 30.03
C VAL A 105 -15.96 -15.29 30.16
N ASN A 106 -15.77 -14.28 30.99
CA ASN A 106 -16.77 -13.24 31.26
C ASN A 106 -16.36 -11.95 30.53
N VAL A 107 -17.18 -11.50 29.59
CA VAL A 107 -16.92 -10.31 28.77
C VAL A 107 -18.15 -9.42 28.69
N THR A 108 -17.93 -8.16 28.32
CA THR A 108 -19.03 -7.24 28.03
C THR A 108 -18.89 -6.79 26.57
N PHE A 109 -19.97 -6.90 25.83
CA PHE A 109 -20.00 -6.43 24.45
C PHE A 109 -19.80 -4.91 24.39
N PRO A 110 -19.02 -4.38 23.47
CA PRO A 110 -18.91 -2.94 23.20
C PRO A 110 -20.28 -2.30 22.94
N GLU A 111 -20.42 -1.01 23.30
CA GLU A 111 -21.68 -0.28 23.09
C GLU A 111 -22.00 -0.06 21.60
N ASP A 112 -20.94 -0.09 20.74
CA ASP A 112 -21.01 0.05 19.29
C ASP A 112 -21.00 -1.30 18.55
N TYR A 113 -21.33 -2.41 19.23
CA TYR A 113 -21.36 -3.74 18.62
C TYR A 113 -22.45 -3.82 17.56
N GLN A 114 -22.13 -4.49 16.41
CA GLN A 114 -23.01 -4.54 15.23
C GLN A 114 -24.40 -5.12 15.52
N ALA A 115 -24.54 -6.04 16.49
CA ALA A 115 -25.81 -6.57 16.94
C ALA A 115 -26.34 -5.71 18.10
N GLU A 116 -27.29 -4.83 17.82
CA GLU A 116 -27.90 -3.93 18.82
C GLU A 116 -28.46 -4.66 20.04
N GLU A 117 -28.90 -5.91 19.84
CA GLU A 117 -29.44 -6.76 20.91
C GLU A 117 -28.39 -7.21 21.93
N LEU A 118 -27.10 -7.19 21.55
CA LEU A 118 -25.99 -7.62 22.39
C LEU A 118 -25.15 -6.44 22.90
N ALA A 119 -25.25 -5.28 22.29
CA ALA A 119 -24.47 -4.08 22.63
C ALA A 119 -24.59 -3.74 24.11
N GLY A 120 -23.43 -3.56 24.79
CA GLY A 120 -23.33 -3.23 26.21
C GLY A 120 -23.74 -4.33 27.18
N LYS A 121 -24.13 -5.53 26.73
CA LYS A 121 -24.52 -6.64 27.61
C LYS A 121 -23.35 -7.47 28.06
N ALA A 122 -23.42 -7.94 29.30
CA ALA A 122 -22.49 -8.94 29.83
C ALA A 122 -22.82 -10.33 29.27
N ALA A 123 -21.82 -11.03 28.80
CA ALA A 123 -21.91 -12.38 28.27
C ALA A 123 -20.94 -13.32 28.98
N VAL A 124 -21.32 -14.55 29.12
CA VAL A 124 -20.49 -15.64 29.65
C VAL A 124 -20.28 -16.66 28.54
N PHE A 125 -19.03 -16.95 28.25
CA PHE A 125 -18.64 -17.96 27.29
C PHE A 125 -18.00 -19.14 28.02
N LYS A 126 -18.48 -20.34 27.73
CA LYS A 126 -17.82 -21.60 28.11
C LYS A 126 -16.91 -22.01 26.97
N CYS A 127 -15.62 -22.07 27.25
CA CYS A 127 -14.59 -22.33 26.25
C CYS A 127 -13.84 -23.62 26.60
N THR A 128 -13.61 -24.50 25.65
CA THR A 128 -12.78 -25.69 25.80
C THR A 128 -11.69 -25.66 24.72
N ILE A 129 -10.44 -25.74 25.12
CA ILE A 129 -9.28 -25.70 24.21
C ILE A 129 -8.89 -27.13 23.85
N HIS A 130 -9.00 -27.50 22.59
CA HIS A 130 -8.62 -28.82 22.07
C HIS A 130 -7.19 -28.89 21.56
N LYS A 131 -6.62 -27.77 21.13
CA LYS A 131 -5.28 -27.72 20.57
C LYS A 131 -4.64 -26.38 20.87
N ILE A 132 -3.35 -26.41 21.20
CA ILE A 132 -2.52 -25.20 21.31
C ILE A 132 -1.39 -25.32 20.31
N GLU A 133 -1.23 -24.32 19.48
CA GLU A 133 -0.17 -24.20 18.47
C GLU A 133 0.63 -22.95 18.74
N ALA A 134 1.94 -23.11 18.94
CA ALA A 134 2.87 -21.98 19.09
C ALA A 134 3.64 -21.76 17.79
N LYS A 135 3.94 -20.50 17.50
CA LYS A 135 4.89 -20.14 16.45
C LYS A 135 6.30 -20.23 17.02
N GLU A 136 7.07 -21.20 16.55
CA GLU A 136 8.48 -21.28 16.82
C GLU A 136 9.26 -20.49 15.78
N LEU A 137 9.89 -19.40 16.20
CA LEU A 137 10.72 -18.57 15.35
C LEU A 137 12.06 -19.26 15.14
N PRO A 138 12.55 -19.36 13.87
CA PRO A 138 13.90 -19.89 13.62
C PRO A 138 14.94 -18.99 14.28
N ALA A 139 16.08 -19.56 14.69
CA ALA A 139 17.19 -18.77 15.18
C ALA A 139 17.72 -17.85 14.07
N LEU A 140 18.12 -16.62 14.45
CA LEU A 140 18.75 -15.69 13.49
C LEU A 140 20.26 -15.99 13.43
N ASP A 141 20.63 -16.93 12.58
CA ASP A 141 21.99 -17.38 12.33
C ASP A 141 22.28 -17.53 10.83
N ASP A 142 23.44 -18.04 10.50
CA ASP A 142 23.86 -18.24 9.11
C ASP A 142 23.02 -19.31 8.40
N ASP A 143 22.48 -20.28 9.11
CA ASP A 143 21.59 -21.28 8.53
C ASP A 143 20.24 -20.66 8.15
N PHE A 144 19.72 -19.75 8.98
CA PHE A 144 18.54 -18.95 8.60
C PHE A 144 18.79 -18.13 7.33
N ALA A 145 19.96 -17.46 7.22
CA ALA A 145 20.29 -16.67 6.02
C ALA A 145 20.28 -17.53 4.75
N LYS A 146 20.81 -18.74 4.81
CA LYS A 146 20.81 -19.70 3.67
C LYS A 146 19.41 -20.19 3.32
N ASP A 147 18.55 -20.36 4.32
CA ASP A 147 17.19 -20.85 4.09
C ASP A 147 16.28 -19.82 3.42
N VAL A 148 16.49 -18.52 3.71
CA VAL A 148 15.60 -17.43 3.26
C VAL A 148 16.20 -16.56 2.16
N SER A 149 17.48 -16.73 1.83
CA SER A 149 18.20 -15.91 0.87
C SER A 149 19.27 -16.68 0.11
N GLU A 150 19.97 -16.01 -0.80
CA GLU A 150 21.12 -16.56 -1.54
C GLU A 150 22.45 -16.35 -0.81
N PHE A 151 22.45 -15.84 0.43
CA PHE A 151 23.65 -15.51 1.18
C PHE A 151 24.05 -16.62 2.13
N ASP A 152 25.35 -16.77 2.33
CA ASP A 152 25.92 -17.80 3.21
C ASP A 152 25.96 -17.39 4.68
N THR A 153 25.90 -16.08 4.96
CA THR A 153 26.01 -15.53 6.32
C THR A 153 24.90 -14.52 6.63
N LEU A 154 24.53 -14.46 7.90
CA LEU A 154 23.54 -13.49 8.38
C LEU A 154 24.00 -12.03 8.17
N ASP A 155 25.30 -11.76 8.28
CA ASP A 155 25.85 -10.41 8.09
C ASP A 155 25.72 -9.95 6.61
N GLU A 156 25.93 -10.84 5.64
CA GLU A 156 25.69 -10.54 4.22
C GLU A 156 24.22 -10.29 3.95
N TYR A 157 23.34 -11.09 4.52
CA TYR A 157 21.89 -10.89 4.39
C TYR A 157 21.42 -9.58 5.01
N LYS A 158 21.91 -9.21 6.20
CA LYS A 158 21.64 -7.91 6.82
C LYS A 158 22.12 -6.74 5.96
N LYS A 159 23.28 -6.88 5.33
CA LYS A 159 23.78 -5.87 4.40
C LYS A 159 22.87 -5.71 3.20
N GLU A 160 22.41 -6.81 2.60
CA GLU A 160 21.47 -6.78 1.49
C GLU A 160 20.14 -6.12 1.89
N ILE A 161 19.59 -6.44 3.05
CA ILE A 161 18.38 -5.77 3.59
C ILE A 161 18.64 -4.26 3.72
N LYS A 162 19.80 -3.86 4.25
CA LYS A 162 20.17 -2.45 4.40
C LYS A 162 20.29 -1.74 3.06
N ASP A 163 20.93 -2.38 2.08
CA ASP A 163 21.08 -1.84 0.73
C ASP A 163 19.72 -1.70 0.02
N ASN A 164 18.82 -2.66 0.20
CA ASN A 164 17.46 -2.62 -0.36
C ASN A 164 16.60 -1.53 0.30
N LEU A 165 16.66 -1.41 1.63
CA LEU A 165 15.98 -0.35 2.35
C LEU A 165 16.52 1.03 1.96
N THR A 166 17.84 1.17 1.76
CA THR A 166 18.47 2.40 1.32
C THR A 166 17.98 2.79 -0.07
N LYS A 167 18.02 1.88 -1.03
CA LYS A 167 17.48 2.11 -2.38
C LYS A 167 16.02 2.53 -2.36
N LYS A 168 15.19 1.85 -1.55
CA LYS A 168 13.78 2.17 -1.41
C LYS A 168 13.55 3.58 -0.84
N LYS A 169 14.32 3.96 0.19
CA LYS A 169 14.25 5.31 0.77
C LYS A 169 14.74 6.38 -0.20
N GLU A 170 15.81 6.10 -0.95
CA GLU A 170 16.32 7.02 -1.98
C GLU A 170 15.30 7.22 -3.11
N GLU A 171 14.65 6.16 -3.58
CA GLU A 171 13.58 6.25 -4.58
C GLU A 171 12.36 7.01 -4.06
N GLN A 172 11.96 6.77 -2.81
CA GLN A 172 10.88 7.53 -2.16
C GLN A 172 11.25 9.01 -2.01
N ALA A 173 12.44 9.31 -1.50
CA ALA A 173 12.95 10.67 -1.36
C ALA A 173 13.01 11.41 -2.71
N LYS A 174 13.45 10.72 -3.76
CA LYS A 174 13.44 11.26 -5.13
C LYS A 174 12.02 11.58 -5.58
N THR A 175 11.09 10.67 -5.41
CA THR A 175 9.69 10.86 -5.80
C THR A 175 9.03 11.98 -5.01
N GLU A 176 9.29 12.07 -3.70
CA GLU A 176 8.80 13.16 -2.85
C GLU A 176 9.35 14.51 -3.27
N LYS A 177 10.66 14.58 -3.57
CA LYS A 177 11.31 15.79 -4.08
C LYS A 177 10.71 16.20 -5.43
N GLU A 178 10.54 15.27 -6.37
CA GLU A 178 9.93 15.51 -7.66
C GLU A 178 8.49 16.05 -7.51
N ASN A 179 7.68 15.43 -6.66
CA ASN A 179 6.32 15.91 -6.37
C ASN A 179 6.31 17.30 -5.75
N ALA A 180 7.19 17.55 -4.77
CA ALA A 180 7.26 18.84 -4.10
C ALA A 180 7.66 19.98 -5.04
N VAL A 181 8.58 19.75 -5.97
CA VAL A 181 8.96 20.78 -6.96
C VAL A 181 7.84 21.04 -7.95
N VAL A 182 7.11 20.01 -8.38
CA VAL A 182 5.95 20.16 -9.27
C VAL A 182 4.84 20.93 -8.56
N ASP A 183 4.50 20.59 -7.34
CA ASP A 183 3.46 21.29 -6.56
C ASP A 183 3.81 22.77 -6.39
N LYS A 184 5.04 23.10 -6.02
CA LYS A 184 5.50 24.51 -5.91
C LYS A 184 5.49 25.23 -7.25
N ALA A 185 5.83 24.57 -8.34
CA ALA A 185 5.76 25.17 -9.67
C ALA A 185 4.32 25.46 -10.09
N VAL A 186 3.38 24.56 -9.75
CA VAL A 186 1.95 24.75 -9.97
C VAL A 186 1.43 25.95 -9.15
N GLU A 187 1.78 26.04 -7.86
CA GLU A 187 1.42 27.17 -7.00
C GLU A 187 1.91 28.52 -7.55
N ASN A 188 3.10 28.52 -8.18
CA ASN A 188 3.69 29.72 -8.80
C ASN A 188 3.12 30.05 -10.19
N ALA A 189 2.36 29.13 -10.79
CA ALA A 189 1.79 29.30 -12.11
C ALA A 189 0.40 29.94 -12.05
N THR A 190 0.03 30.66 -13.11
CA THR A 190 -1.33 31.18 -13.26
C THR A 190 -1.91 30.62 -14.55
N MET A 191 -3.00 29.89 -14.44
CA MET A 191 -3.67 29.26 -15.58
C MET A 191 -5.19 29.26 -15.41
N GLU A 192 -5.90 29.24 -16.53
CA GLU A 192 -7.36 29.00 -16.57
C GLU A 192 -7.59 27.65 -17.28
N ILE A 193 -8.19 26.70 -16.58
CA ILE A 193 -8.49 25.38 -17.13
C ILE A 193 -9.94 25.39 -17.59
N PRO A 194 -10.21 25.10 -18.89
CA PRO A 194 -11.57 24.96 -19.39
C PRO A 194 -12.28 23.77 -18.73
N GLU A 195 -13.56 23.95 -18.40
CA GLU A 195 -14.35 22.90 -17.72
C GLU A 195 -14.40 21.60 -18.53
N ALA A 196 -14.49 21.68 -19.85
CA ALA A 196 -14.44 20.52 -20.73
C ALA A 196 -13.15 19.67 -20.60
N MET A 197 -12.01 20.29 -20.24
CA MET A 197 -10.79 19.55 -19.96
C MET A 197 -10.89 18.79 -18.63
N ILE A 198 -11.50 19.44 -17.64
CA ILE A 198 -11.72 18.84 -16.33
C ILE A 198 -12.65 17.64 -16.46
N ASP A 199 -13.76 17.81 -17.17
CA ASP A 199 -14.73 16.74 -17.39
C ASP A 199 -14.11 15.53 -18.11
N THR A 200 -13.36 15.78 -19.17
CA THR A 200 -12.64 14.70 -19.89
C THR A 200 -11.64 13.99 -18.98
N GLN A 201 -10.89 14.75 -18.16
CA GLN A 201 -9.93 14.14 -17.23
C GLN A 201 -10.62 13.33 -16.14
N VAL A 202 -11.75 13.80 -15.63
CA VAL A 202 -12.56 13.07 -14.65
C VAL A 202 -13.11 11.77 -15.27
N GLU A 203 -13.61 11.82 -16.51
CA GLU A 203 -14.06 10.61 -17.19
C GLU A 203 -12.95 9.57 -17.34
N ASN A 204 -11.77 9.99 -17.81
CA ASN A 204 -10.61 9.11 -17.89
C ASN A 204 -10.24 8.50 -16.52
N MET A 205 -10.31 9.28 -15.43
CA MET A 205 -10.02 8.79 -14.09
C MET A 205 -11.07 7.79 -13.59
N VAL A 206 -12.33 7.97 -13.93
CA VAL A 206 -13.41 7.02 -13.63
C VAL A 206 -13.20 5.72 -14.40
N ASP A 207 -12.83 5.81 -15.67
CA ASP A 207 -12.54 4.62 -16.49
C ASP A 207 -11.32 3.85 -15.98
N ASP A 208 -10.26 4.55 -15.56
CA ASP A 208 -9.09 3.93 -14.94
C ASP A 208 -9.44 3.27 -13.61
N PHE A 209 -10.29 3.90 -12.83
CA PHE A 209 -10.80 3.32 -11.58
C PHE A 209 -11.62 2.06 -11.85
N ALA A 210 -12.53 2.09 -12.85
CA ALA A 210 -13.33 0.94 -13.25
C ALA A 210 -12.45 -0.25 -13.68
N ARG A 211 -11.41 0.00 -14.49
CA ARG A 211 -10.44 -1.04 -14.89
C ARG A 211 -9.70 -1.63 -13.71
N ARG A 212 -9.31 -0.79 -12.74
CA ARG A 212 -8.58 -1.24 -11.55
C ARG A 212 -9.44 -2.13 -10.66
N ILE A 213 -10.69 -1.76 -10.37
CA ILE A 213 -11.59 -2.60 -9.58
C ILE A 213 -11.96 -3.88 -10.32
N GLN A 214 -12.08 -3.83 -11.64
CA GLN A 214 -12.33 -5.01 -12.47
C GLN A 214 -11.14 -6.00 -12.41
N SER A 215 -9.91 -5.51 -12.37
CA SER A 215 -8.74 -6.37 -12.20
C SER A 215 -8.68 -7.06 -10.82
N GLN A 216 -9.39 -6.51 -9.83
CA GLN A 216 -9.56 -7.09 -8.49
C GLN A 216 -10.80 -8.00 -8.39
N GLY A 217 -11.48 -8.26 -9.52
CA GLY A 217 -12.63 -9.16 -9.58
C GLY A 217 -13.98 -8.52 -9.21
N LEU A 218 -14.05 -7.18 -9.06
CA LEU A 218 -15.26 -6.44 -8.75
C LEU A 218 -15.76 -5.65 -9.97
N SER A 219 -17.06 -5.65 -10.22
CA SER A 219 -17.63 -4.73 -11.21
C SER A 219 -17.92 -3.36 -10.59
N MET A 220 -18.01 -2.31 -11.42
CA MET A 220 -18.41 -0.97 -10.96
C MET A 220 -19.79 -0.98 -10.29
N GLU A 221 -20.73 -1.80 -10.79
CA GLU A 221 -22.06 -1.95 -10.20
C GLU A 221 -22.00 -2.55 -8.80
N GLN A 222 -21.21 -3.60 -8.61
CA GLN A 222 -20.99 -4.21 -7.30
C GLN A 222 -20.36 -3.24 -6.32
N TYR A 223 -19.33 -2.49 -6.76
CA TYR A 223 -18.70 -1.47 -5.96
C TYR A 223 -19.72 -0.41 -5.48
N MET A 224 -20.55 0.10 -6.41
CA MET A 224 -21.58 1.08 -6.07
C MET A 224 -22.65 0.52 -5.11
N GLN A 225 -23.02 -0.76 -5.25
CA GLN A 225 -23.94 -1.41 -4.32
C GLN A 225 -23.36 -1.53 -2.90
N PHE A 226 -22.08 -1.87 -2.79
CA PHE A 226 -21.43 -2.01 -1.48
C PHE A 226 -21.17 -0.67 -0.79
N THR A 227 -20.81 0.36 -1.56
CA THR A 227 -20.42 1.67 -0.99
C THR A 227 -21.56 2.68 -0.92
N GLY A 228 -22.67 2.41 -1.60
CA GLY A 228 -23.77 3.38 -1.76
C GLY A 228 -23.40 4.61 -2.63
N ALA A 229 -22.22 4.58 -3.27
CA ALA A 229 -21.76 5.68 -4.13
C ALA A 229 -22.51 5.68 -5.48
N THR A 230 -22.61 6.85 -6.09
CA THR A 230 -23.08 7.01 -7.48
C THR A 230 -21.93 7.42 -8.38
N VAL A 231 -22.06 7.23 -9.69
CA VAL A 231 -21.06 7.70 -10.67
C VAL A 231 -20.84 9.21 -10.53
N ASP A 232 -21.89 9.98 -10.30
CA ASP A 232 -21.79 11.43 -10.14
C ASP A 232 -21.04 11.81 -8.86
N SER A 233 -21.31 11.14 -7.74
CA SER A 233 -20.56 11.37 -6.50
C SER A 233 -19.07 11.01 -6.66
N LEU A 234 -18.76 9.96 -7.41
CA LEU A 234 -17.38 9.56 -7.71
C LEU A 234 -16.68 10.60 -8.61
N LYS A 235 -17.38 11.11 -9.63
CA LYS A 235 -16.89 12.20 -10.49
C LYS A 235 -16.57 13.46 -9.67
N GLU A 236 -17.46 13.87 -8.79
CA GLU A 236 -17.23 15.04 -7.91
C GLU A 236 -16.05 14.85 -6.97
N GLN A 237 -15.87 13.65 -6.41
CA GLN A 237 -14.72 13.33 -5.57
C GLN A 237 -13.40 13.36 -6.33
N MET A 238 -13.41 12.98 -7.61
CA MET A 238 -12.21 12.96 -8.47
C MET A 238 -11.88 14.34 -9.07
N LYS A 239 -12.83 15.26 -9.12
CA LYS A 239 -12.65 16.58 -9.75
C LYS A 239 -11.44 17.37 -9.23
N PRO A 240 -11.18 17.49 -7.90
CA PRO A 240 -10.01 18.21 -7.40
C PRO A 240 -8.69 17.57 -7.87
N GLN A 241 -8.62 16.23 -7.89
CA GLN A 241 -7.45 15.51 -8.35
C GLN A 241 -7.26 15.64 -9.87
N ALA A 242 -8.34 15.67 -10.63
CA ALA A 242 -8.31 15.91 -12.07
C ALA A 242 -7.73 17.30 -12.39
N VAL A 243 -8.19 18.33 -11.67
CA VAL A 243 -7.65 19.69 -11.80
C VAL A 243 -6.15 19.70 -11.52
N LYS A 244 -5.72 19.13 -10.39
CA LYS A 244 -4.29 19.05 -10.04
C LYS A 244 -3.46 18.33 -11.10
N ARG A 245 -3.97 17.23 -11.66
CA ARG A 245 -3.29 16.51 -12.76
C ARG A 245 -3.13 17.37 -14.02
N ILE A 246 -4.17 18.11 -14.41
CA ILE A 246 -4.13 19.00 -15.57
C ILE A 246 -3.13 20.13 -15.32
N GLU A 247 -3.18 20.78 -14.15
CA GLU A 247 -2.26 21.85 -13.76
C GLU A 247 -0.81 21.40 -13.84
N SER A 248 -0.49 20.27 -13.20
CA SER A 248 0.85 19.70 -13.21
C SER A 248 1.33 19.42 -14.64
N ARG A 249 0.49 18.79 -15.46
CA ARG A 249 0.84 18.47 -16.85
C ARG A 249 1.11 19.73 -17.67
N LEU A 250 0.22 20.73 -17.58
CA LEU A 250 0.38 22.00 -18.32
C LEU A 250 1.64 22.76 -17.91
N VAL A 251 1.96 22.77 -16.60
CA VAL A 251 3.19 23.38 -16.09
C VAL A 251 4.41 22.67 -16.68
N LEU A 252 4.44 21.36 -16.60
CA LEU A 252 5.57 20.55 -17.05
C LEU A 252 5.78 20.62 -18.58
N GLU A 253 4.69 20.59 -19.36
CA GLU A 253 4.74 20.80 -20.82
C GLU A 253 5.34 22.18 -21.14
N LYS A 254 4.98 23.21 -20.37
CA LYS A 254 5.55 24.55 -20.55
C LYS A 254 7.01 24.66 -20.12
N VAL A 255 7.42 23.97 -19.07
CA VAL A 255 8.83 23.87 -18.68
C VAL A 255 9.63 23.15 -19.78
N ALA A 256 9.14 22.02 -20.28
CA ALA A 256 9.77 21.27 -21.36
C ALA A 256 9.93 22.14 -22.64
N GLU A 257 8.91 22.91 -22.97
CA GLU A 257 8.95 23.86 -24.11
C GLU A 257 9.95 25.01 -23.86
N ALA A 258 9.95 25.61 -22.67
CA ALA A 258 10.83 26.72 -22.32
C ALA A 258 12.31 26.31 -22.29
N GLU A 259 12.62 25.11 -21.83
CA GLU A 259 13.96 24.54 -21.79
C GLU A 259 14.35 23.83 -23.10
N ASN A 260 13.44 23.82 -24.11
CA ASN A 260 13.62 23.15 -25.39
C ASN A 260 14.08 21.70 -25.24
N ILE A 261 13.42 20.97 -24.33
CA ILE A 261 13.71 19.55 -24.05
C ILE A 261 13.28 18.73 -25.26
N GLN A 262 14.25 18.10 -25.90
CA GLN A 262 14.01 17.22 -27.05
C GLN A 262 14.48 15.80 -26.69
N ILE A 263 13.61 14.85 -26.90
CA ILE A 263 13.90 13.43 -26.65
C ILE A 263 14.55 12.86 -27.92
N SER A 264 15.74 12.29 -27.75
CA SER A 264 16.42 11.61 -28.86
C SER A 264 15.75 10.27 -29.18
N ASP A 265 15.99 9.78 -30.39
CA ASP A 265 15.45 8.48 -30.81
C ASP A 265 16.06 7.34 -29.98
N GLU A 266 17.33 7.48 -29.55
CA GLU A 266 17.98 6.50 -28.68
C GLU A 266 17.23 6.37 -27.33
N LYS A 267 16.84 7.50 -26.71
CA LYS A 267 16.12 7.51 -25.45
C LYS A 267 14.71 6.93 -25.59
N LEU A 268 14.03 7.23 -26.70
CA LEU A 268 12.76 6.60 -27.02
C LEU A 268 12.91 5.08 -27.19
N ASP A 269 13.98 4.64 -27.86
CA ASP A 269 14.29 3.23 -28.08
C ASP A 269 14.58 2.49 -26.76
N GLU A 270 15.28 3.11 -25.83
CA GLU A 270 15.50 2.58 -24.47
C GLU A 270 14.18 2.37 -23.73
N GLU A 271 13.25 3.31 -23.83
CA GLU A 271 11.95 3.20 -23.16
C GLU A 271 11.07 2.13 -23.81
N LEU A 272 11.08 2.06 -25.15
CA LEU A 272 10.41 0.99 -25.89
C LEU A 272 10.99 -0.39 -25.54
N ALA A 273 12.31 -0.49 -25.28
CA ALA A 273 12.94 -1.74 -24.86
C ALA A 273 12.47 -2.19 -23.46
N LYS A 274 12.39 -1.27 -22.49
CA LYS A 274 11.84 -1.55 -21.16
C LYS A 274 10.39 -2.02 -21.23
N MET A 275 9.58 -1.36 -22.07
CA MET A 275 8.18 -1.78 -22.25
C MET A 275 8.08 -3.15 -22.93
N ALA A 276 8.89 -3.43 -23.96
CA ALA A 276 8.93 -4.73 -24.62
C ALA A 276 9.30 -5.86 -23.62
N GLU A 277 10.26 -5.63 -22.74
CA GLU A 277 10.65 -6.56 -21.68
C GLU A 277 9.49 -6.81 -20.70
N MET A 278 8.80 -5.77 -20.27
CA MET A 278 7.64 -5.87 -19.38
C MET A 278 6.51 -6.70 -19.99
N TYR A 279 6.28 -6.54 -21.31
CA TYR A 279 5.28 -7.34 -22.06
C TYR A 279 5.83 -8.69 -22.55
N LYS A 280 7.10 -9.02 -22.21
CA LYS A 280 7.78 -10.25 -22.66
C LYS A 280 7.75 -10.42 -24.18
N MET A 281 7.96 -9.33 -24.91
CA MET A 281 7.98 -9.25 -26.36
C MET A 281 9.38 -8.90 -26.87
N GLU A 282 9.67 -9.32 -28.10
CA GLU A 282 10.86 -8.85 -28.81
C GLU A 282 10.74 -7.38 -29.18
N LEU A 283 11.81 -6.60 -28.97
CA LEU A 283 11.83 -5.15 -29.21
C LEU A 283 11.36 -4.75 -30.60
N ASP A 284 11.84 -5.46 -31.64
CA ASP A 284 11.50 -5.14 -33.02
C ASP A 284 10.00 -5.33 -33.30
N LYS A 285 9.39 -6.39 -32.77
CA LYS A 285 7.95 -6.61 -32.87
C LYS A 285 7.15 -5.57 -32.10
N PHE A 286 7.66 -5.17 -30.92
CA PHE A 286 7.01 -4.14 -30.12
C PHE A 286 7.06 -2.79 -30.84
N LYS A 287 8.20 -2.41 -31.44
CA LYS A 287 8.35 -1.18 -32.24
C LYS A 287 7.43 -1.12 -33.46
N GLU A 288 7.11 -2.27 -34.08
CA GLU A 288 6.16 -2.35 -35.20
C GLU A 288 4.71 -2.14 -34.75
N LEU A 289 4.38 -2.57 -33.52
CA LEU A 289 3.03 -2.39 -32.95
C LEU A 289 2.77 -0.95 -32.50
N VAL A 290 3.81 -0.23 -32.10
CA VAL A 290 3.70 1.17 -31.68
C VAL A 290 3.73 2.06 -32.91
N GLY A 291 2.61 2.73 -33.23
CA GLY A 291 2.50 3.64 -34.36
C GLY A 291 3.32 4.93 -34.15
N GLU A 292 3.50 5.69 -35.23
CA GLU A 292 4.25 6.96 -35.17
C GLU A 292 3.56 7.99 -34.26
N TYR A 293 2.24 7.98 -34.19
CA TYR A 293 1.50 8.86 -33.30
C TYR A 293 1.78 8.54 -31.82
N GLU A 294 1.79 7.26 -31.45
CA GLU A 294 2.10 6.78 -30.11
C GLU A 294 3.56 7.13 -29.73
N LYS A 295 4.51 6.97 -30.65
CA LYS A 295 5.92 7.36 -30.45
C LYS A 295 6.06 8.86 -30.18
N GLU A 296 5.32 9.70 -30.90
CA GLU A 296 5.32 11.14 -30.69
C GLU A 296 4.68 11.52 -29.32
N GLN A 297 3.64 10.81 -28.89
CA GLN A 297 3.09 11.01 -27.54
C GLN A 297 4.08 10.56 -26.45
N MET A 298 4.74 9.42 -26.65
CA MET A 298 5.79 8.95 -25.75
C MET A 298 6.94 9.95 -25.64
N LYS A 299 7.39 10.54 -26.73
CA LYS A 299 8.41 11.59 -26.68
C LYS A 299 7.96 12.80 -25.86
N LYS A 300 6.69 13.20 -25.95
CA LYS A 300 6.15 14.30 -25.13
C LYS A 300 6.09 13.92 -23.66
N ASP A 301 5.66 12.72 -23.34
CA ASP A 301 5.60 12.26 -21.95
C ASP A 301 7.00 12.11 -21.36
N LEU A 302 7.99 11.65 -22.12
CA LEU A 302 9.40 11.63 -21.72
C LEU A 302 9.96 13.04 -21.53
N ALA A 303 9.59 13.99 -22.38
CA ALA A 303 10.02 15.40 -22.22
C ALA A 303 9.43 16.02 -20.94
N VAL A 304 8.20 15.69 -20.60
CA VAL A 304 7.56 16.09 -19.33
C VAL A 304 8.32 15.48 -18.14
N GLN A 305 8.73 14.22 -18.23
CA GLN A 305 9.50 13.55 -17.19
C GLN A 305 10.90 14.17 -17.02
N GLU A 306 11.56 14.51 -18.12
CA GLU A 306 12.84 15.26 -18.08
C GLU A 306 12.68 16.64 -17.45
N ALA A 307 11.55 17.31 -17.69
CA ALA A 307 11.27 18.60 -17.07
C ALA A 307 11.16 18.47 -15.54
N VAL A 308 10.53 17.40 -15.04
CA VAL A 308 10.49 17.11 -13.59
C VAL A 308 11.90 16.91 -13.04
N THR A 309 12.72 16.10 -13.71
CA THR A 309 14.10 15.83 -13.31
C THR A 309 14.93 17.12 -13.28
N LEU A 310 14.83 17.95 -14.32
CA LEU A 310 15.52 19.23 -14.39
C LEU A 310 15.12 20.17 -13.23
N MET A 311 13.82 20.22 -12.92
CA MET A 311 13.32 21.03 -11.80
C MET A 311 13.84 20.48 -10.46
N ALA A 312 13.81 19.17 -10.25
CA ALA A 312 14.30 18.51 -9.04
C ALA A 312 15.81 18.69 -8.85
N ASP A 313 16.60 18.62 -9.92
CA ASP A 313 18.06 18.83 -9.89
C ASP A 313 18.43 20.30 -9.60
N SER A 314 17.61 21.24 -10.05
CA SER A 314 17.79 22.67 -9.77
C SER A 314 17.28 23.10 -8.41
N ALA A 315 16.52 22.25 -7.70
CA ALA A 315 15.92 22.57 -6.41
C ALA A 315 16.97 22.69 -5.29
N LYS A 316 16.69 23.57 -4.33
CA LYS A 316 17.49 23.75 -3.12
C LYS A 316 16.85 22.97 -1.99
N GLU A 317 17.62 22.05 -1.42
CA GLU A 317 17.21 21.32 -0.22
C GLU A 317 17.49 22.17 1.02
N ALA A 318 16.46 22.43 1.81
CA ALA A 318 16.51 23.23 3.02
C ALA A 318 16.04 22.45 4.26
#